data_95504bf9082df9a4e6e89ee04b0d6dd4
#
_entry.id   95504bf9082df9a4e6e89ee04b0d6dd4
#
_cell.length_a   1.000
_cell.length_b   1.000
_cell.length_c   1.000
_cell.angle_alpha   90.00
_cell.angle_beta   90.00
_cell.angle_gamma   90.00
#
_symmetry.space_group_name_H-M   'P 1'
#
loop_
_entity.id
_entity.type
_entity.pdbx_description
1 polymer ?
#
loop_
_entity_poly.entity_id
_entity_poly.type
_entity_poly.pdbx_seq_one_letter_code
_entity_poly.pdbx_strand_id
1 'polypeptide(L)'
;MDILKNLMKNILGKIRGKLYYKIKRFYYSPYDGLSFKENLRDLGIYPGDSIFVMFSSDNIYKSTGYRVPVHNILTDIIEYLGSEGTIMTLAFSGKRQEIIDKKIIFDIKKTQTSNGIFSELLRRKKGSISSLHPIFSAVAYGKKAKEYCSTHQESPYPYDKESPYSKITRDNGKYLGISVGPEAFTPSHIIDDYYKEN
;
A
#
# COMPACT_ATOMS: atom_id res chain seq x y z
N MET A 1 20.88 -39.82 -12.98
CA MET A 1 20.66 -39.04 -14.22
C MET A 1 19.61 -37.93 -14.04
N ASP A 2 18.58 -38.14 -13.22
CA ASP A 2 17.50 -37.16 -13.02
C ASP A 2 17.87 -35.95 -12.16
N ILE A 3 18.74 -36.09 -11.17
CA ILE A 3 19.22 -35.01 -10.32
C ILE A 3 20.01 -33.99 -11.15
N LEU A 4 20.87 -34.41 -12.05
CA LEU A 4 21.61 -33.50 -12.94
C LEU A 4 20.70 -32.76 -13.93
N LYS A 5 19.70 -33.46 -14.48
CA LYS A 5 18.69 -32.83 -15.37
C LYS A 5 17.87 -31.77 -14.63
N ASN A 6 17.45 -32.02 -13.42
CA ASN A 6 16.71 -31.05 -12.59
C ASN A 6 17.60 -29.87 -12.18
N LEU A 7 18.86 -30.10 -11.85
CA LEU A 7 19.83 -29.05 -11.54
C LEU A 7 20.08 -28.14 -12.76
N MET A 8 20.30 -28.74 -13.93
CA MET A 8 20.46 -27.98 -15.19
C MET A 8 19.21 -27.21 -15.58
N LYS A 9 18.00 -27.76 -15.41
CA LYS A 9 16.74 -27.09 -15.67
C LYS A 9 16.54 -25.89 -14.77
N ASN A 10 16.90 -25.99 -13.48
CA ASN A 10 16.85 -24.90 -12.51
C ASN A 10 17.87 -23.79 -12.81
N ILE A 11 19.11 -24.16 -13.20
CA ILE A 11 20.15 -23.21 -13.56
C ILE A 11 19.78 -22.46 -14.85
N LEU A 12 19.33 -23.18 -15.89
CA LEU A 12 18.86 -22.58 -17.14
C LEU A 12 17.63 -21.70 -16.94
N GLY A 13 16.70 -22.10 -16.07
CA GLY A 13 15.54 -21.28 -15.70
C GLY A 13 15.94 -19.96 -15.01
N LYS A 14 16.90 -20.02 -14.09
CA LYS A 14 17.45 -18.82 -13.43
C LYS A 14 18.21 -17.90 -14.39
N ILE A 15 18.98 -18.47 -15.33
CA ILE A 15 19.72 -17.69 -16.34
C ILE A 15 18.74 -17.03 -17.32
N ARG A 16 17.75 -17.78 -17.82
CA ARG A 16 16.69 -17.24 -18.70
C ARG A 16 15.89 -16.14 -18.00
N GLY A 17 15.54 -16.32 -16.72
CA GLY A 17 14.87 -15.29 -15.92
C GLY A 17 15.71 -14.03 -15.78
N LYS A 18 17.01 -14.15 -15.44
CA LYS A 18 17.90 -12.99 -15.32
C LYS A 18 18.06 -12.23 -16.64
N LEU A 19 18.22 -12.97 -17.77
CA LEU A 19 18.34 -12.37 -19.09
C LEU A 19 17.04 -11.68 -19.51
N TYR A 20 15.88 -12.30 -19.27
CA TYR A 20 14.56 -11.73 -19.53
C TYR A 20 14.35 -10.41 -18.80
N TYR A 21 14.66 -10.34 -17.51
CA TYR A 21 14.54 -9.11 -16.73
C TYR A 21 15.58 -8.05 -17.16
N LYS A 22 16.79 -8.46 -17.57
CA LYS A 22 17.80 -7.54 -18.09
C LYS A 22 17.35 -6.89 -19.42
N ILE A 23 16.73 -7.67 -20.31
CA ILE A 23 16.16 -7.16 -21.56
C ILE A 23 14.97 -6.24 -21.26
N LYS A 24 14.02 -6.66 -20.44
CA LYS A 24 12.88 -5.82 -20.03
C LYS A 24 13.33 -4.46 -19.50
N ARG A 25 14.32 -4.47 -18.59
CA ARG A 25 14.86 -3.25 -18.01
C ARG A 25 15.40 -2.26 -19.04
N PHE A 26 15.82 -2.72 -20.20
CA PHE A 26 16.30 -1.87 -21.29
C PHE A 26 15.17 -1.05 -21.94
N TYR A 27 13.94 -1.55 -21.92
CA TYR A 27 12.77 -0.89 -22.51
C TYR A 27 12.01 0.04 -21.57
N TYR A 28 12.34 0.05 -20.28
CA TYR A 28 11.65 0.89 -19.30
C TYR A 28 12.58 1.98 -18.76
N SER A 29 12.09 3.22 -18.79
CA SER A 29 12.81 4.36 -18.23
C SER A 29 12.94 4.21 -16.71
N PRO A 30 14.05 4.67 -16.13
CA PRO A 30 14.17 4.83 -14.68
C PRO A 30 13.05 5.71 -14.11
N TYR A 31 12.77 5.55 -12.84
CA TYR A 31 11.86 6.43 -12.13
C TYR A 31 12.34 7.88 -12.21
N ASP A 32 11.45 8.76 -12.62
CA ASP A 32 11.64 10.21 -12.63
C ASP A 32 10.54 10.89 -11.82
N GLY A 33 10.92 11.58 -10.75
CA GLY A 33 9.98 12.21 -9.82
C GLY A 33 9.19 13.35 -10.44
N LEU A 34 9.74 14.08 -11.42
CA LEU A 34 9.03 15.16 -12.10
C LEU A 34 7.90 14.60 -12.96
N SER A 35 8.21 13.67 -13.85
CA SER A 35 7.19 12.97 -14.66
C SER A 35 6.17 12.26 -13.79
N PHE A 36 6.57 11.73 -12.64
CA PHE A 36 5.64 11.09 -11.71
C PHE A 36 4.63 12.08 -11.13
N LYS A 37 5.07 13.28 -10.72
CA LYS A 37 4.19 14.34 -10.21
C LYS A 37 3.26 14.89 -11.30
N GLU A 38 3.73 14.97 -12.54
CA GLU A 38 2.89 15.30 -13.71
C GLU A 38 1.80 14.25 -13.93
N ASN A 39 2.15 12.98 -13.87
CA ASN A 39 1.19 11.88 -13.99
C ASN A 39 0.13 11.91 -12.88
N LEU A 40 0.48 12.28 -11.64
CA LEU A 40 -0.50 12.45 -10.57
C LEU A 40 -1.54 13.52 -10.93
N ARG A 41 -1.09 14.66 -11.47
CA ARG A 41 -1.98 15.73 -11.95
C ARG A 41 -2.89 15.27 -13.07
N ASP A 42 -2.35 14.55 -14.04
CA ASP A 42 -3.10 14.05 -15.20
C ASP A 42 -4.14 13.00 -14.81
N LEU A 43 -3.90 12.28 -13.71
CA LEU A 43 -4.87 11.38 -13.06
C LEU A 43 -5.91 12.16 -12.20
N GLY A 44 -5.85 13.48 -12.17
CA GLY A 44 -6.77 14.32 -11.42
C GLY A 44 -6.47 14.39 -9.92
N ILE A 45 -5.24 14.05 -9.49
CA ILE A 45 -4.78 14.24 -8.11
C ILE A 45 -4.11 15.60 -8.01
N TYR A 46 -4.50 16.41 -7.03
CA TYR A 46 -4.02 17.78 -6.86
C TYR A 46 -3.44 18.01 -5.46
N PRO A 47 -2.59 19.03 -5.28
CA PRO A 47 -2.16 19.47 -3.95
C PRO A 47 -3.36 19.72 -3.03
N GLY A 48 -3.28 19.26 -1.79
CA GLY A 48 -4.36 19.32 -0.80
C GLY A 48 -5.30 18.11 -0.79
N ASP A 49 -5.26 17.26 -1.78
CA ASP A 49 -6.12 16.06 -1.81
C ASP A 49 -5.80 15.09 -0.67
N SER A 50 -6.82 14.35 -0.26
CA SER A 50 -6.67 13.11 0.50
C SER A 50 -6.64 11.94 -0.47
N ILE A 51 -5.57 11.14 -0.43
CA ILE A 51 -5.45 9.97 -1.30
C ILE A 51 -5.22 8.67 -0.53
N PHE A 52 -5.85 7.61 -0.99
CA PHE A 52 -5.59 6.24 -0.56
C PHE A 52 -4.73 5.53 -1.59
N VAL A 53 -3.53 5.08 -1.19
CA VAL A 53 -2.57 4.47 -2.11
C VAL A 53 -2.49 2.97 -1.87
N MET A 54 -2.66 2.20 -2.94
CA MET A 54 -2.35 0.77 -3.01
C MET A 54 -1.13 0.59 -3.91
N PHE A 55 -0.12 -0.11 -3.41
CA PHE A 55 1.18 -0.16 -4.07
C PHE A 55 1.78 -1.57 -4.08
N SER A 56 2.28 -2.01 -5.23
CA SER A 56 3.01 -3.27 -5.36
C SER A 56 4.35 -3.10 -6.07
N SER A 57 5.44 -3.03 -5.29
CA SER A 57 6.81 -3.04 -5.82
C SER A 57 7.14 -4.33 -6.56
N ASP A 58 6.59 -5.45 -6.12
CA ASP A 58 6.83 -6.77 -6.71
C ASP A 58 6.21 -6.91 -8.09
N ASN A 59 5.00 -6.37 -8.28
CA ASN A 59 4.35 -6.36 -9.58
C ASN A 59 5.09 -5.45 -10.56
N ILE A 60 5.59 -4.28 -10.10
CA ILE A 60 6.46 -3.43 -10.92
C ILE A 60 7.70 -4.21 -11.34
N TYR A 61 8.38 -4.87 -10.40
CA TYR A 61 9.57 -5.66 -10.72
C TYR A 61 9.26 -6.81 -11.68
N LYS A 62 8.17 -7.54 -11.46
CA LYS A 62 7.75 -8.65 -12.35
C LYS A 62 7.43 -8.17 -13.75
N SER A 63 6.82 -7.00 -13.90
CA SER A 63 6.44 -6.45 -15.21
C SER A 63 7.59 -5.79 -15.95
N THR A 64 8.47 -5.06 -15.25
CA THR A 64 9.51 -4.20 -15.86
C THR A 64 10.94 -4.72 -15.69
N GLY A 65 11.19 -5.61 -14.71
CA GLY A 65 12.54 -5.97 -14.27
C GLY A 65 13.27 -4.87 -13.51
N TYR A 66 12.61 -3.74 -13.23
CA TYR A 66 13.18 -2.58 -12.55
C TYR A 66 12.72 -2.49 -11.09
N ARG A 67 13.68 -2.26 -10.19
CA ARG A 67 13.39 -1.99 -8.77
C ARG A 67 13.19 -0.50 -8.57
N VAL A 68 11.94 -0.11 -8.34
CA VAL A 68 11.62 1.30 -8.10
C VAL A 68 12.12 1.79 -6.75
N PRO A 69 12.52 3.06 -6.65
CA PRO A 69 12.91 3.68 -5.38
C PRO A 69 11.66 4.03 -4.56
N VAL A 70 11.10 3.05 -3.85
CA VAL A 70 9.82 3.18 -3.13
C VAL A 70 9.82 4.35 -2.15
N HIS A 71 10.96 4.62 -1.50
CA HIS A 71 11.10 5.77 -0.61
C HIS A 71 10.91 7.10 -1.35
N ASN A 72 11.50 7.23 -2.54
CA ASN A 72 11.38 8.46 -3.34
C ASN A 72 9.93 8.65 -3.81
N ILE A 73 9.28 7.58 -4.29
CA ILE A 73 7.87 7.62 -4.69
C ILE A 73 6.99 8.12 -3.53
N LEU A 74 7.18 7.58 -2.33
CA LEU A 74 6.45 8.01 -1.14
C LEU A 74 6.72 9.50 -0.82
N THR A 75 7.98 9.92 -0.89
CA THR A 75 8.39 11.30 -0.63
C THR A 75 7.79 12.25 -1.66
N ASP A 76 7.87 11.91 -2.95
CA ASP A 76 7.31 12.71 -4.03
C ASP A 76 5.78 12.86 -3.94
N ILE A 77 5.06 11.81 -3.53
CA ILE A 77 3.63 11.91 -3.27
C ILE A 77 3.35 12.90 -2.13
N ILE A 78 4.06 12.76 -1.01
CA ILE A 78 3.87 13.63 0.16
C ILE A 78 4.18 15.09 -0.17
N GLU A 79 5.29 15.35 -0.86
CA GLU A 79 5.68 16.69 -1.30
C GLU A 79 4.66 17.28 -2.28
N TYR A 80 4.17 16.47 -3.22
CA TYR A 80 3.19 16.91 -4.19
C TYR A 80 1.85 17.29 -3.55
N LEU A 81 1.38 16.51 -2.59
CA LEU A 81 0.15 16.79 -1.85
C LEU A 81 0.28 18.04 -0.94
N GLY A 82 1.48 18.32 -0.46
CA GLY A 82 1.76 19.48 0.40
C GLY A 82 1.17 19.36 1.81
N SER A 83 1.19 20.49 2.54
CA SER A 83 0.76 20.57 3.95
C SER A 83 -0.73 20.31 4.16
N GLU A 84 -1.55 20.63 3.18
CA GLU A 84 -3.02 20.46 3.24
C GLU A 84 -3.44 19.05 2.85
N GLY A 85 -2.58 18.30 2.17
CA GLY A 85 -2.86 16.96 1.69
C GLY A 85 -2.77 15.88 2.75
N THR A 86 -3.30 14.71 2.41
CA THR A 86 -3.23 13.52 3.25
C THR A 86 -3.02 12.28 2.39
N ILE A 87 -2.03 11.48 2.75
CA ILE A 87 -1.81 10.15 2.17
C ILE A 87 -2.20 9.08 3.18
N MET A 88 -2.90 8.05 2.72
CA MET A 88 -3.28 6.88 3.50
C MET A 88 -3.00 5.60 2.73
N THR A 89 -2.68 4.52 3.44
CA THR A 89 -2.51 3.18 2.86
C THR A 89 -2.89 2.10 3.85
N LEU A 90 -3.00 0.86 3.36
CA LEU A 90 -3.20 -0.32 4.19
C LEU A 90 -2.02 -0.52 5.16
N ALA A 91 -2.34 -0.95 6.39
CA ALA A 91 -1.33 -1.34 7.39
C ALA A 91 -1.74 -2.64 8.10
N PHE A 92 -2.25 -3.62 7.35
CA PHE A 92 -2.71 -4.89 7.90
C PHE A 92 -1.60 -5.65 8.62
N SER A 93 -1.92 -6.20 9.76
CA SER A 93 -1.03 -7.17 10.42
C SER A 93 -1.01 -8.49 9.63
N GLY A 94 0.18 -8.97 9.28
CA GLY A 94 0.36 -10.30 8.70
C GLY A 94 0.19 -11.44 9.71
N LYS A 95 -0.12 -11.12 10.96
CA LYS A 95 -0.22 -12.03 12.11
C LYS A 95 -1.64 -12.30 12.55
N ARG A 96 -2.60 -12.28 11.61
CA ARG A 96 -4.02 -12.39 11.91
C ARG A 96 -4.34 -13.58 12.81
N GLN A 97 -3.87 -14.79 12.43
CA GLN A 97 -4.19 -16.00 13.17
C GLN A 97 -3.55 -16.00 14.56
N GLU A 98 -2.29 -15.57 14.66
CA GLU A 98 -1.61 -15.49 15.96
C GLU A 98 -2.25 -14.47 16.91
N ILE A 99 -2.81 -13.37 16.37
CA ILE A 99 -3.55 -12.37 17.16
C ILE A 99 -4.89 -12.96 17.63
N ILE A 100 -5.65 -13.62 16.75
CA ILE A 100 -6.91 -14.28 17.07
C ILE A 100 -6.70 -15.35 18.15
N ASP A 101 -5.66 -16.16 18.02
CA ASP A 101 -5.28 -17.22 18.96
C ASP A 101 -4.66 -16.67 20.26
N LYS A 102 -4.56 -15.34 20.41
CA LYS A 102 -3.91 -14.66 21.53
C LYS A 102 -2.45 -15.06 21.77
N LYS A 103 -1.76 -15.56 20.74
CA LYS A 103 -0.33 -15.93 20.81
C LYS A 103 0.59 -14.72 20.76
N ILE A 104 0.12 -13.63 20.16
CA ILE A 104 0.83 -12.34 20.14
C ILE A 104 -0.14 -11.21 20.46
N ILE A 105 0.41 -10.14 21.00
CA ILE A 105 -0.33 -8.89 21.25
C ILE A 105 -0.04 -7.93 20.11
N PHE A 106 -1.11 -7.38 19.51
CA PHE A 106 -0.97 -6.30 18.55
C PHE A 106 -0.45 -5.04 19.24
N ASP A 107 0.67 -4.52 18.75
CA ASP A 107 1.25 -3.26 19.17
C ASP A 107 1.30 -2.34 17.95
N ILE A 108 0.52 -1.28 17.96
CA ILE A 108 0.38 -0.32 16.85
C ILE A 108 1.74 0.30 16.42
N LYS A 109 2.71 0.37 17.35
CA LYS A 109 4.04 0.94 17.08
C LYS A 109 5.04 -0.11 16.56
N LYS A 110 4.91 -1.36 17.02
CA LYS A 110 5.90 -2.42 16.77
C LYS A 110 5.46 -3.44 15.72
N THR A 111 4.15 -3.74 15.65
CA THR A 111 3.66 -4.73 14.71
C THR A 111 3.86 -4.24 13.28
N GLN A 112 4.62 -4.99 12.51
CA GLN A 112 4.90 -4.67 11.11
C GLN A 112 3.66 -4.94 10.24
N THR A 113 3.52 -4.16 9.17
CA THR A 113 2.48 -4.41 8.18
C THR A 113 2.89 -5.49 7.18
N SER A 114 1.91 -6.28 6.72
CA SER A 114 2.06 -7.24 5.62
C SER A 114 1.84 -6.62 4.24
N ASN A 115 1.46 -5.36 4.16
CA ASN A 115 1.13 -4.68 2.89
C ASN A 115 2.36 -4.12 2.13
N GLY A 116 3.55 -4.65 2.43
CA GLY A 116 4.76 -4.35 1.71
C GLY A 116 5.50 -3.11 2.18
N ILE A 117 6.60 -2.81 1.47
CA ILE A 117 7.58 -1.79 1.90
C ILE A 117 7.01 -0.37 1.87
N PHE A 118 6.10 -0.03 0.94
CA PHE A 118 5.48 1.29 0.86
C PHE A 118 4.70 1.61 2.13
N SER A 119 3.84 0.69 2.54
CA SER A 119 3.05 0.80 3.77
C SER A 119 3.92 0.86 5.01
N GLU A 120 4.98 0.06 5.07
CA GLU A 120 5.90 0.06 6.21
C GLU A 120 6.71 1.35 6.30
N LEU A 121 7.14 1.94 5.18
CA LEU A 121 7.80 3.24 5.16
C LEU A 121 6.88 4.35 5.65
N LEU A 122 5.63 4.38 5.19
CA LEU A 122 4.66 5.36 5.68
C LEU A 122 4.38 5.16 7.17
N ARG A 123 4.21 3.91 7.63
CA ARG A 123 3.96 3.59 9.05
C ARG A 123 5.08 4.07 9.97
N ARG A 124 6.34 3.99 9.52
CA ARG A 124 7.53 4.43 10.29
C ARG A 124 7.85 5.90 10.14
N LYS A 125 7.21 6.60 9.23
CA LYS A 125 7.46 8.03 9.05
C LYS A 125 7.02 8.81 10.29
N LYS A 126 7.89 9.69 10.80
CA LYS A 126 7.55 10.56 11.92
C LYS A 126 6.34 11.42 11.58
N GLY A 127 5.34 11.42 12.44
CA GLY A 127 4.08 12.15 12.24
C GLY A 127 2.98 11.32 11.55
N SER A 128 3.26 10.09 11.11
CA SER A 128 2.22 9.17 10.65
C SER A 128 1.38 8.66 11.82
N ILE A 129 0.10 8.43 11.55
CA ILE A 129 -0.89 7.92 12.51
C ILE A 129 -1.46 6.62 11.94
N SER A 130 -1.32 5.54 12.72
CA SER A 130 -1.96 4.26 12.39
C SER A 130 -3.28 4.14 13.13
N SER A 131 -4.28 3.55 12.50
CA SER A 131 -5.55 3.28 13.13
C SER A 131 -5.47 2.06 14.06
N LEU A 132 -6.16 2.09 15.17
CA LEU A 132 -6.13 1.03 16.17
C LEU A 132 -7.13 -0.08 15.79
N HIS A 133 -6.70 -0.96 14.90
CA HIS A 133 -7.40 -2.21 14.57
C HIS A 133 -6.37 -3.32 14.43
N PRO A 134 -6.47 -4.45 15.16
CA PRO A 134 -5.39 -5.44 15.25
C PRO A 134 -5.08 -6.16 13.94
N ILE A 135 -6.03 -6.22 13.01
CA ILE A 135 -5.89 -6.97 11.76
C ILE A 135 -5.93 -6.03 10.54
N PHE A 136 -6.92 -5.13 10.47
CA PHE A 136 -7.23 -4.29 9.30
C PHE A 136 -6.87 -2.83 9.52
N SER A 137 -5.75 -2.52 10.21
CA SER A 137 -5.34 -1.13 10.39
C SER A 137 -5.02 -0.45 9.05
N ALA A 138 -5.20 0.87 9.03
CA ALA A 138 -4.65 1.77 8.02
C ALA A 138 -3.59 2.67 8.66
N VAL A 139 -2.76 3.29 7.84
CA VAL A 139 -1.83 4.32 8.26
C VAL A 139 -2.00 5.54 7.37
N ALA A 140 -2.01 6.73 7.97
CA ALA A 140 -2.12 8.00 7.27
C ALA A 140 -1.05 8.99 7.74
N TYR A 141 -0.70 9.91 6.83
CA TYR A 141 0.17 11.05 7.09
C TYR A 141 -0.40 12.29 6.40
N GLY A 142 -0.38 13.43 7.07
CA GLY A 142 -0.88 14.71 6.56
C GLY A 142 -2.00 15.28 7.42
N LYS A 143 -2.67 16.31 6.90
CA LYS A 143 -3.61 17.16 7.63
C LYS A 143 -4.73 16.39 8.32
N LYS A 144 -5.37 15.45 7.60
CA LYS A 144 -6.51 14.67 8.08
C LYS A 144 -6.14 13.30 8.67
N ALA A 145 -4.84 12.99 8.83
CA ALA A 145 -4.39 11.68 9.29
C ALA A 145 -4.99 11.29 10.65
N LYS A 146 -5.06 12.23 11.60
CA LYS A 146 -5.67 12.01 12.91
C LYS A 146 -7.17 11.78 12.80
N GLU A 147 -7.87 12.57 12.01
CA GLU A 147 -9.31 12.46 11.79
C GLU A 147 -9.69 11.08 11.24
N TYR A 148 -8.96 10.60 10.24
CA TYR A 148 -9.23 9.29 9.63
C TYR A 148 -8.92 8.12 10.56
N CYS A 149 -7.82 8.18 11.33
CA CYS A 149 -7.31 7.01 12.04
C CYS A 149 -7.74 6.89 13.51
N SER A 150 -8.34 7.92 14.13
CA SER A 150 -8.49 7.99 15.60
C SER A 150 -9.64 7.15 16.19
N THR A 151 -10.62 6.73 15.41
CA THR A 151 -11.83 6.06 15.91
C THR A 151 -12.06 4.66 15.37
N HIS A 152 -11.07 4.07 14.70
CA HIS A 152 -11.20 2.74 14.10
C HIS A 152 -11.50 1.64 15.14
N GLN A 153 -11.05 1.81 16.37
CA GLN A 153 -11.35 0.90 17.49
C GLN A 153 -12.81 0.96 17.96
N GLU A 154 -13.55 1.98 17.55
CA GLU A 154 -14.97 2.15 17.87
C GLU A 154 -15.87 1.45 16.86
N SER A 155 -15.27 1.00 15.75
CA SER A 155 -15.94 0.31 14.66
C SER A 155 -16.28 -1.13 15.03
N PRO A 156 -17.55 -1.56 14.97
CA PRO A 156 -17.92 -2.97 15.13
C PRO A 156 -17.44 -3.83 13.94
N TYR A 157 -17.26 -3.23 12.77
CA TYR A 157 -16.74 -3.88 11.57
C TYR A 157 -15.53 -3.12 11.00
N PRO A 158 -14.60 -3.82 10.31
CA PRO A 158 -13.35 -3.22 9.85
C PRO A 158 -13.50 -2.05 8.88
N TYR A 159 -14.60 -1.98 8.14
CA TYR A 159 -14.83 -0.99 7.08
C TYR A 159 -16.08 -0.15 7.28
N ASP A 160 -16.67 -0.16 8.46
CA ASP A 160 -17.86 0.63 8.77
C ASP A 160 -17.59 2.15 8.79
N LYS A 161 -18.60 2.93 9.17
CA LYS A 161 -18.59 4.40 9.13
C LYS A 161 -17.44 5.05 9.92
N GLU A 162 -16.97 4.43 11.01
CA GLU A 162 -15.88 4.97 11.84
C GLU A 162 -14.49 4.51 11.38
N SER A 163 -14.44 3.62 10.40
CA SER A 163 -13.18 3.16 9.83
C SER A 163 -12.47 4.26 9.02
N PRO A 164 -11.14 4.23 8.92
CA PRO A 164 -10.38 5.12 8.05
C PRO A 164 -10.83 5.04 6.59
N TYR A 165 -11.22 3.86 6.14
CA TYR A 165 -11.66 3.57 4.78
C TYR A 165 -12.95 4.29 4.42
N SER A 166 -13.95 4.23 5.30
CA SER A 166 -15.22 4.95 5.12
C SER A 166 -15.05 6.46 5.25
N LYS A 167 -14.19 6.91 6.17
CA LYS A 167 -13.96 8.35 6.36
C LYS A 167 -13.33 9.00 5.14
N ILE A 168 -12.27 8.42 4.56
CA ILE A 168 -11.64 8.97 3.35
C ILE A 168 -12.61 8.94 2.16
N THR A 169 -13.47 7.91 2.07
CA THR A 169 -14.48 7.80 1.01
C THR A 169 -15.53 8.91 1.13
N ARG A 170 -16.08 9.12 2.33
CA ARG A 170 -17.07 10.19 2.58
C ARG A 170 -16.51 11.60 2.34
N ASP A 171 -15.21 11.73 2.47
CA ASP A 171 -14.47 12.97 2.29
C ASP A 171 -14.02 13.21 0.84
N ASN A 172 -14.59 12.45 -0.10
CA ASN A 172 -14.24 12.44 -1.52
C ASN A 172 -12.74 12.20 -1.78
N GLY A 173 -12.10 11.43 -0.92
CA GLY A 173 -10.71 11.02 -1.10
C GLY A 173 -10.54 10.19 -2.37
N LYS A 174 -9.39 10.34 -3.01
CA LYS A 174 -9.06 9.66 -4.26
C LYS A 174 -8.31 8.37 -4.00
N TYR A 175 -8.45 7.43 -4.90
CA TYR A 175 -7.81 6.11 -4.82
C TYR A 175 -6.78 5.96 -5.92
N LEU A 176 -5.54 5.68 -5.53
CA LEU A 176 -4.41 5.50 -6.45
C LEU A 176 -3.87 4.08 -6.35
N GLY A 177 -4.04 3.30 -7.42
CA GLY A 177 -3.41 1.98 -7.57
C GLY A 177 -2.10 2.08 -8.35
N ILE A 178 -0.97 1.74 -7.72
CA ILE A 178 0.32 1.69 -8.40
C ILE A 178 0.72 0.23 -8.57
N SER A 179 0.62 -0.26 -9.80
CA SER A 179 0.91 -1.65 -10.20
C SER A 179 0.10 -2.70 -9.41
N VAL A 180 -1.14 -2.35 -9.10
CA VAL A 180 -2.15 -3.24 -8.53
C VAL A 180 -3.40 -3.21 -9.40
N GLY A 181 -4.07 -4.36 -9.53
CA GLY A 181 -5.33 -4.45 -10.27
C GLY A 181 -6.54 -4.08 -9.40
N PRO A 182 -7.74 -4.01 -10.02
CA PRO A 182 -8.99 -3.70 -9.31
C PRO A 182 -9.32 -4.71 -8.21
N GLU A 183 -8.82 -5.93 -8.28
CA GLU A 183 -8.97 -6.97 -7.25
C GLU A 183 -8.30 -6.61 -5.91
N ALA A 184 -7.35 -5.67 -5.92
CA ALA A 184 -6.70 -5.16 -4.71
C ALA A 184 -7.45 -3.98 -4.07
N PHE A 185 -8.61 -3.59 -4.62
CA PHE A 185 -9.37 -2.44 -4.15
C PHE A 185 -10.09 -2.76 -2.83
N THR A 186 -9.34 -2.80 -1.76
CA THR A 186 -9.80 -3.10 -0.39
C THR A 186 -10.97 -2.21 0.08
N PRO A 187 -11.06 -0.91 -0.27
CA PRO A 187 -12.20 -0.09 0.13
C PRO A 187 -13.57 -0.57 -0.37
N SER A 188 -13.64 -1.48 -1.35
CA SER A 188 -14.90 -2.11 -1.77
C SER A 188 -15.62 -2.85 -0.63
N HIS A 189 -14.88 -3.32 0.39
CA HIS A 189 -15.46 -3.98 1.57
C HIS A 189 -16.29 -3.03 2.47
N ILE A 190 -16.25 -1.73 2.24
CA ILE A 190 -17.16 -0.76 2.86
C ILE A 190 -18.61 -1.13 2.54
N ILE A 191 -18.87 -1.58 1.31
CA ILE A 191 -20.20 -2.01 0.86
C ILE A 191 -20.63 -3.24 1.64
N ASP A 192 -19.74 -4.22 1.83
CA ASP A 192 -20.05 -5.46 2.54
C ASP A 192 -20.43 -5.19 4.01
N ASP A 193 -19.70 -4.30 4.68
CA ASP A 193 -19.97 -3.97 6.08
C ASP A 193 -21.21 -3.07 6.22
N TYR A 194 -21.46 -2.17 5.27
CA TYR A 194 -22.70 -1.37 5.23
C TYR A 194 -23.97 -2.25 5.21
N TYR A 195 -23.99 -3.30 4.40
CA TYR A 195 -25.14 -4.23 4.34
C TYR A 195 -25.25 -5.16 5.55
N LYS A 196 -24.23 -5.28 6.39
CA LYS A 196 -24.35 -6.02 7.65
C LYS A 196 -24.98 -5.18 8.77
N GLU A 197 -24.90 -3.84 8.65
CA GLU A 197 -25.48 -2.93 9.64
C GLU A 197 -26.96 -2.62 9.37
N ASN A 198 -27.46 -2.87 8.15
CA ASN A 198 -28.81 -2.59 7.67
C ASN A 198 -29.50 -3.88 7.21
#